data_a9e6e23c97c7f1255879947c473eb38a
#
_entry.id   a9e6e23c97c7f1255879947c473eb38a
#
_cell.length_a   1.000
_cell.length_b   1.000
_cell.length_c   1.000
_cell.angle_alpha   90.00
_cell.angle_beta   90.00
_cell.angle_gamma   90.00
#
_symmetry.space_group_name_H-M   'P 1'
#
loop_
_entity.id
_entity.type
_entity.pdbx_description
1 polymer ?
#
loop_
_entity_poly.entity_id
_entity_poly.type
_entity_poly.pdbx_seq_one_letter_code
_entity_poly.pdbx_strand_id
1 'polypeptide(L)'
;MQGCEPPAQIHSQTYTGIPPETQPQNQTGTETHRKNHSLPARYARRLGLLAFDIETTGLNPATHVVTAACVFGEGAEETFLFKGESEADDARSRERFLALLDAAPRLCAFNGIRFDIPFLHTAWGVPAERVEGWVLKTFDVYEACKLGLNATFSLNRLLSANGLESKSGSGLHAITLAHSRQWDALGAYCMQDTRLTYLATLQDSIALPVLSHASKRQIVIDRTTRTLFRVW
;
A
#
# COMPACT_ATOMS: atom_id res chain seq x y z
N MET A 1 40.77 10.35 56.35
CA MET A 1 40.72 9.04 57.00
C MET A 1 39.29 8.78 57.43
N GLN A 2 38.60 7.96 56.72
CA GLN A 2 37.29 7.30 57.01
C GLN A 2 37.03 6.49 55.73
N GLY A 3 37.07 5.34 55.70
CA GLY A 3 36.64 4.04 56.15
C GLY A 3 35.57 3.55 55.22
N CYS A 4 35.94 2.85 54.08
CA CYS A 4 34.96 2.12 53.22
C CYS A 4 34.73 0.73 53.78
N GLU A 5 33.47 0.40 54.13
CA GLU A 5 32.99 -0.93 54.42
C GLU A 5 32.59 -1.68 53.15
N PRO A 6 32.80 -2.97 53.05
CA PRO A 6 32.41 -3.78 51.89
C PRO A 6 30.95 -4.28 52.00
N PRO A 7 30.27 -4.58 50.86
CA PRO A 7 28.90 -5.02 50.85
C PRO A 7 28.74 -6.53 51.23
N ALA A 8 27.59 -6.79 51.83
CA ALA A 8 27.18 -8.07 52.40
C ALA A 8 26.99 -9.18 51.34
N GLN A 9 27.39 -10.39 51.70
CA GLN A 9 27.17 -11.63 50.95
C GLN A 9 25.71 -12.09 51.09
N ILE A 10 25.10 -12.42 49.98
CA ILE A 10 23.77 -13.04 49.92
C ILE A 10 23.95 -14.55 49.77
N HIS A 11 23.41 -15.30 50.75
CA HIS A 11 23.40 -16.76 50.76
C HIS A 11 22.48 -17.36 49.70
N SER A 12 23.01 -18.28 48.91
CA SER A 12 22.26 -19.16 48.02
C SER A 12 21.53 -20.24 48.81
N GLN A 13 20.21 -20.30 48.74
CA GLN A 13 19.42 -21.45 49.16
C GLN A 13 19.13 -22.34 47.95
N THR A 14 19.66 -23.55 48.02
CA THR A 14 19.36 -24.65 47.09
C THR A 14 18.00 -25.26 47.44
N TYR A 15 17.11 -25.27 46.43
CA TYR A 15 15.84 -26.02 46.51
C TYR A 15 15.99 -27.31 45.69
N THR A 16 15.93 -28.44 46.35
CA THR A 16 15.89 -29.76 45.71
C THR A 16 14.45 -30.26 45.67
N GLY A 17 14.06 -30.84 44.52
CA GLY A 17 12.98 -31.83 44.46
C GLY A 17 11.73 -31.40 43.70
N ILE A 18 11.66 -31.74 42.40
CA ILE A 18 10.42 -31.93 41.66
C ILE A 18 10.57 -33.21 40.83
N PRO A 19 9.57 -34.14 40.87
CA PRO A 19 9.61 -35.38 40.11
C PRO A 19 9.36 -35.18 38.60
N PRO A 20 9.73 -36.15 37.74
CA PRO A 20 9.63 -35.96 36.27
C PRO A 20 8.20 -36.12 35.78
N GLU A 21 7.66 -35.09 35.23
CA GLU A 21 6.43 -35.14 34.41
C GLU A 21 6.73 -35.58 32.98
N THR A 22 5.90 -36.49 32.53
CA THR A 22 5.85 -37.08 31.20
C THR A 22 5.75 -36.01 30.09
N GLN A 23 6.67 -36.05 29.14
CA GLN A 23 6.65 -35.21 27.94
C GLN A 23 5.51 -35.61 26.99
N PRO A 24 4.67 -34.67 26.50
CA PRO A 24 3.91 -34.88 25.30
C PRO A 24 4.79 -34.63 24.07
N GLN A 25 4.77 -35.57 23.15
CA GLN A 25 5.46 -35.51 21.87
C GLN A 25 5.00 -34.28 21.09
N ASN A 26 5.90 -33.32 20.85
CA ASN A 26 5.67 -32.15 20.05
C ASN A 26 5.78 -32.54 18.56
N GLN A 27 4.63 -32.68 17.90
CA GLN A 27 4.57 -32.66 16.46
C GLN A 27 4.82 -31.22 16.00
N THR A 28 6.02 -30.96 15.48
CA THR A 28 6.38 -29.72 14.82
C THR A 28 5.72 -29.65 13.44
N GLY A 29 4.46 -29.26 13.41
CA GLY A 29 3.81 -28.74 12.22
C GLY A 29 3.96 -27.22 12.22
N THR A 30 4.96 -26.68 11.56
CA THR A 30 5.01 -25.25 11.20
C THR A 30 3.99 -24.99 10.10
N GLU A 31 2.71 -24.91 10.47
CA GLU A 31 1.72 -24.26 9.65
C GLU A 31 1.99 -22.75 9.67
N THR A 32 2.75 -22.29 8.68
CA THR A 32 2.72 -20.88 8.29
C THR A 32 1.28 -20.57 7.87
N HIS A 33 0.49 -20.03 8.79
CA HIS A 33 -0.77 -19.39 8.48
C HIS A 33 -0.50 -18.21 7.52
N ARG A 34 -0.40 -18.51 6.23
CA ARG A 34 -0.75 -17.53 5.21
C ARG A 34 -2.19 -17.17 5.48
N LYS A 35 -2.43 -16.06 6.18
CA LYS A 35 -3.74 -15.44 6.22
C LYS A 35 -4.08 -15.10 4.78
N ASN A 36 -4.82 -15.99 4.16
CA ASN A 36 -5.42 -15.76 2.85
C ASN A 36 -6.43 -14.64 3.06
N HIS A 37 -6.02 -13.39 2.84
CA HIS A 37 -6.92 -12.24 2.82
C HIS A 37 -7.75 -12.31 1.53
N SER A 38 -8.55 -13.37 1.41
CA SER A 38 -9.60 -13.40 0.40
C SER A 38 -10.56 -12.26 0.73
N LEU A 39 -10.74 -11.35 -0.24
CA LEU A 39 -11.73 -10.29 -0.11
C LEU A 39 -13.09 -10.89 0.26
N PRO A 40 -13.83 -10.29 1.21
CA PRO A 40 -15.16 -10.75 1.56
C PRO A 40 -16.04 -10.88 0.31
N ALA A 41 -16.87 -11.93 0.22
CA ALA A 41 -17.71 -12.23 -0.94
C ALA A 41 -18.59 -11.04 -1.40
N ARG A 42 -18.91 -10.10 -0.50
CA ARG A 42 -19.61 -8.84 -0.82
C ARG A 42 -18.82 -7.94 -1.80
N TYR A 43 -17.52 -8.10 -1.93
CA TYR A 43 -16.66 -7.34 -2.85
C TYR A 43 -16.46 -8.04 -4.20
N ALA A 44 -16.71 -9.35 -4.27
CA ALA A 44 -16.55 -10.16 -5.48
C ALA A 44 -17.46 -9.73 -6.66
N ARG A 45 -18.51 -8.95 -6.42
CA ARG A 45 -19.45 -8.49 -7.45
C ARG A 45 -19.04 -7.16 -8.13
N ARG A 46 -17.91 -6.58 -7.78
CA ARG A 46 -17.46 -5.29 -8.35
C ARG A 46 -16.43 -5.51 -9.46
N LEU A 47 -16.91 -6.21 -10.49
CA LEU A 47 -16.17 -6.51 -11.69
C LEU A 47 -15.55 -5.25 -12.32
N GLY A 48 -14.28 -5.32 -12.65
CA GLY A 48 -13.63 -4.37 -13.52
C GLY A 48 -13.00 -3.15 -12.85
N LEU A 49 -12.83 -3.12 -11.52
CA LEU A 49 -12.01 -2.11 -10.83
C LEU A 49 -10.60 -2.66 -10.59
N LEU A 50 -9.59 -1.91 -11.04
CA LEU A 50 -8.18 -2.23 -10.83
C LEU A 50 -7.51 -1.04 -10.13
N ALA A 51 -6.92 -1.27 -8.96
CA ALA A 51 -6.03 -0.32 -8.32
C ALA A 51 -4.63 -0.41 -8.93
N PHE A 52 -3.94 0.71 -9.01
CA PHE A 52 -2.54 0.77 -9.41
C PHE A 52 -1.77 1.79 -8.57
N ASP A 53 -0.46 1.58 -8.47
CA ASP A 53 0.49 2.44 -7.77
C ASP A 53 1.88 2.25 -8.37
N ILE A 54 2.74 3.27 -8.32
CA ILE A 54 4.13 3.19 -8.74
C ILE A 54 5.07 3.71 -7.65
N GLU A 55 6.26 3.11 -7.58
CA GLU A 55 7.37 3.64 -6.80
C GLU A 55 8.46 4.16 -7.72
N THR A 56 9.11 5.23 -7.31
CA THR A 56 10.09 5.94 -8.14
C THR A 56 11.35 6.29 -7.36
N THR A 57 12.43 6.61 -8.05
CA THR A 57 13.66 7.12 -7.42
C THR A 57 13.56 8.56 -6.94
N GLY A 58 12.45 9.26 -7.24
CA GLY A 58 12.18 10.64 -6.83
C GLY A 58 10.99 11.22 -7.58
N LEU A 59 10.69 12.50 -7.35
CA LEU A 59 9.43 13.12 -7.77
C LEU A 59 9.43 13.70 -9.19
N ASN A 60 10.58 13.92 -9.80
CA ASN A 60 10.68 14.55 -11.12
C ASN A 60 10.82 13.49 -12.22
N PRO A 61 9.79 13.24 -13.06
CA PRO A 61 9.82 12.19 -14.09
C PRO A 61 10.83 12.43 -15.21
N ALA A 62 11.38 13.64 -15.35
CA ALA A 62 12.44 13.93 -16.33
C ALA A 62 13.83 13.44 -15.89
N THR A 63 14.01 13.18 -14.59
CA THR A 63 15.33 12.85 -14.01
C THR A 63 15.32 11.61 -13.13
N HIS A 64 14.14 11.07 -12.85
CA HIS A 64 13.96 9.88 -12.01
C HIS A 64 13.23 8.78 -12.79
N VAL A 65 13.35 7.56 -12.30
CA VAL A 65 12.81 6.37 -12.96
C VAL A 65 11.80 5.66 -12.08
N VAL A 66 10.89 4.92 -12.69
CA VAL A 66 10.03 3.98 -11.99
C VAL A 66 10.86 2.78 -11.54
N THR A 67 10.71 2.36 -10.30
CA THR A 67 11.44 1.23 -9.69
C THR A 67 10.52 0.05 -9.39
N ALA A 68 9.25 0.32 -9.09
CA ALA A 68 8.21 -0.69 -8.98
C ALA A 68 6.89 -0.15 -9.52
N ALA A 69 6.03 -1.05 -9.98
CA ALA A 69 4.63 -0.78 -10.28
C ALA A 69 3.79 -1.98 -9.86
N CYS A 70 2.61 -1.71 -9.32
CA CYS A 70 1.69 -2.76 -8.88
C CYS A 70 0.29 -2.53 -9.42
N VAL A 71 -0.41 -3.63 -9.66
CA VAL A 71 -1.85 -3.63 -9.89
C VAL A 71 -2.50 -4.62 -8.94
N PHE A 72 -3.66 -4.24 -8.43
CA PHE A 72 -4.48 -5.09 -7.57
C PHE A 72 -5.97 -4.87 -7.85
N GLY A 73 -6.69 -5.95 -8.07
CA GLY A 73 -8.12 -5.90 -8.28
C GLY A 73 -8.69 -7.26 -8.59
N GLU A 74 -9.93 -7.30 -9.04
CA GLU A 74 -10.56 -8.56 -9.39
C GLU A 74 -9.89 -9.19 -10.62
N GLY A 75 -9.32 -10.37 -10.41
CA GLY A 75 -8.62 -11.14 -11.44
C GLY A 75 -7.20 -10.67 -11.76
N ALA A 76 -6.67 -9.66 -11.08
CA ALA A 76 -5.31 -9.19 -11.26
C ALA A 76 -4.64 -8.83 -9.91
N GLU A 77 -3.46 -9.40 -9.70
CA GLU A 77 -2.56 -9.07 -8.61
C GLU A 77 -1.14 -9.28 -9.14
N GLU A 78 -0.52 -8.22 -9.62
CA GLU A 78 0.80 -8.29 -10.26
C GLU A 78 1.71 -7.19 -9.72
N THR A 79 2.99 -7.56 -9.49
CA THR A 79 4.06 -6.64 -9.11
C THR A 79 5.13 -6.66 -10.19
N PHE A 80 5.52 -5.48 -10.63
CA PHE A 80 6.57 -5.26 -11.64
C PHE A 80 7.72 -4.52 -10.99
N LEU A 81 8.94 -5.06 -11.13
CA LEU A 81 10.16 -4.46 -10.61
C LEU A 81 11.05 -4.07 -11.78
N PHE A 82 11.48 -2.82 -11.80
CA PHE A 82 12.34 -2.24 -12.84
C PHE A 82 13.75 -2.07 -12.28
N LYS A 83 14.54 -3.13 -12.41
CA LYS A 83 15.85 -3.24 -11.76
C LYS A 83 16.97 -2.60 -12.57
N GLY A 84 16.73 -2.29 -13.86
CA GLY A 84 17.73 -1.80 -14.78
C GLY A 84 18.82 -2.83 -15.13
N GLU A 85 18.58 -4.11 -14.84
CA GLU A 85 19.52 -5.20 -15.12
C GLU A 85 19.36 -5.76 -16.53
N SER A 86 18.15 -5.67 -17.10
CA SER A 86 17.81 -6.10 -18.45
C SER A 86 16.74 -5.18 -19.05
N GLU A 87 17.12 -4.39 -20.04
CA GLU A 87 16.18 -3.50 -20.74
C GLU A 87 15.02 -4.28 -21.39
N ALA A 88 15.30 -5.48 -21.92
CA ALA A 88 14.26 -6.30 -22.53
C ALA A 88 13.24 -6.82 -21.51
N ASP A 89 13.66 -7.13 -20.27
CA ASP A 89 12.77 -7.57 -19.21
C ASP A 89 11.97 -6.40 -18.66
N ASP A 90 12.62 -5.26 -18.43
CA ASP A 90 11.97 -4.04 -17.99
C ASP A 90 10.95 -3.55 -19.05
N ALA A 91 11.26 -3.63 -20.34
CA ALA A 91 10.35 -3.30 -21.42
C ALA A 91 9.11 -4.21 -21.44
N ARG A 92 9.29 -5.53 -21.28
CA ARG A 92 8.16 -6.49 -21.20
C ARG A 92 7.28 -6.22 -19.97
N SER A 93 7.89 -5.94 -18.83
CA SER A 93 7.20 -5.61 -17.59
C SER A 93 6.38 -4.32 -17.75
N ARG A 94 6.97 -3.31 -18.36
CA ARG A 94 6.32 -2.03 -18.70
C ARG A 94 5.09 -2.26 -19.58
N GLU A 95 5.27 -2.93 -20.71
CA GLU A 95 4.17 -3.22 -21.63
C GLU A 95 3.05 -4.01 -20.97
N ARG A 96 3.38 -5.01 -20.14
CA ARG A 96 2.38 -5.80 -19.42
C ARG A 96 1.61 -4.93 -18.42
N PHE A 97 2.29 -4.10 -17.64
CA PHE A 97 1.66 -3.16 -16.69
C PHE A 97 0.71 -2.20 -17.43
N LEU A 98 1.21 -1.56 -18.50
CA LEU A 98 0.41 -0.61 -19.28
C LEU A 98 -0.81 -1.29 -19.94
N ALA A 99 -0.66 -2.51 -20.42
CA ALA A 99 -1.77 -3.28 -21.00
C ALA A 99 -2.86 -3.61 -19.96
N LEU A 100 -2.49 -3.85 -18.71
CA LEU A 100 -3.46 -4.04 -17.62
C LEU A 100 -4.23 -2.75 -17.33
N LEU A 101 -3.55 -1.60 -17.31
CA LEU A 101 -4.23 -0.31 -17.16
C LEU A 101 -5.20 -0.05 -18.31
N ASP A 102 -4.83 -0.39 -19.56
CA ASP A 102 -5.73 -0.22 -20.71
C ASP A 102 -6.96 -1.12 -20.63
N ALA A 103 -6.74 -2.39 -20.32
CA ALA A 103 -7.78 -3.41 -20.31
C ALA A 103 -8.80 -3.21 -19.17
N ALA A 104 -8.39 -2.62 -18.06
CA ALA A 104 -9.28 -2.37 -16.92
C ALA A 104 -10.37 -1.37 -17.31
N PRO A 105 -11.67 -1.70 -17.16
CA PRO A 105 -12.76 -0.77 -17.47
C PRO A 105 -12.80 0.41 -16.50
N ARG A 106 -12.27 0.25 -15.29
CA ARG A 106 -12.13 1.29 -14.27
C ARG A 106 -10.82 1.13 -13.52
N LEU A 107 -10.25 2.25 -13.15
CA LEU A 107 -9.04 2.33 -12.35
C LEU A 107 -9.32 3.02 -11.02
N CYS A 108 -8.53 2.72 -9.99
CA CYS A 108 -8.46 3.55 -8.80
C CYS A 108 -7.01 3.73 -8.37
N ALA A 109 -6.75 4.88 -7.75
CA ALA A 109 -5.42 5.27 -7.29
C ALA A 109 -5.52 6.18 -6.06
N PHE A 110 -4.41 6.41 -5.41
CA PHE A 110 -4.26 7.45 -4.40
C PHE A 110 -3.27 8.50 -4.90
N ASN A 111 -3.76 9.65 -5.34
CA ASN A 111 -2.99 10.73 -5.98
C ASN A 111 -2.39 10.36 -7.36
N GLY A 112 -2.88 9.29 -7.97
CA GLY A 112 -2.34 8.76 -9.23
C GLY A 112 -2.61 9.66 -10.44
N ILE A 113 -3.72 10.40 -10.45
CA ILE A 113 -4.02 11.37 -11.51
C ILE A 113 -2.99 12.51 -11.54
N ARG A 114 -2.45 12.89 -10.37
CA ARG A 114 -1.49 13.99 -10.29
C ARG A 114 -0.04 13.53 -10.26
N PHE A 115 0.23 12.28 -9.92
CA PHE A 115 1.59 11.78 -9.80
C PHE A 115 1.86 10.61 -10.74
N ASP A 116 1.24 9.46 -10.54
CA ASP A 116 1.59 8.22 -11.25
C ASP A 116 1.40 8.36 -12.76
N ILE A 117 0.21 8.78 -13.20
CA ILE A 117 -0.12 8.88 -14.62
C ILE A 117 0.79 9.90 -15.35
N PRO A 118 0.98 11.14 -14.85
CA PRO A 118 1.93 12.09 -15.45
C PRO A 118 3.38 11.59 -15.41
N PHE A 119 3.76 10.84 -14.37
CA PHE A 119 5.09 10.26 -14.29
C PHE A 119 5.31 9.23 -15.39
N LEU A 120 4.36 8.30 -15.58
CA LEU A 120 4.38 7.31 -16.66
C LEU A 120 4.41 7.96 -18.05
N HIS A 121 3.61 9.01 -18.25
CA HIS A 121 3.62 9.80 -19.49
C HIS A 121 5.02 10.31 -19.83
N THR A 122 5.66 10.96 -18.88
CA THR A 122 6.97 11.61 -19.10
C THR A 122 8.11 10.60 -19.13
N ALA A 123 8.18 9.70 -18.13
CA ALA A 123 9.31 8.80 -17.97
C ALA A 123 9.31 7.64 -18.98
N TRP A 124 8.15 7.19 -19.42
CA TRP A 124 8.02 6.07 -20.36
C TRP A 124 7.53 6.49 -21.74
N GLY A 125 7.28 7.79 -21.97
CA GLY A 125 6.79 8.31 -23.26
C GLY A 125 5.41 7.78 -23.63
N VAL A 126 4.54 7.53 -22.65
CA VAL A 126 3.17 7.07 -22.91
C VAL A 126 2.40 8.14 -23.68
N PRO A 127 1.73 7.82 -24.81
CA PRO A 127 0.98 8.80 -25.60
C PRO A 127 -0.12 9.51 -24.80
N ALA A 128 -0.36 10.78 -25.12
CA ALA A 128 -1.33 11.64 -24.41
C ALA A 128 -2.75 11.07 -24.44
N GLU A 129 -3.17 10.49 -25.56
CA GLU A 129 -4.51 9.89 -25.74
C GLU A 129 -4.71 8.69 -24.79
N ARG A 130 -3.64 7.92 -24.54
CA ARG A 130 -3.67 6.79 -23.61
C ARG A 130 -3.78 7.26 -22.17
N VAL A 131 -3.02 8.30 -21.83
CA VAL A 131 -3.06 8.98 -20.53
C VAL A 131 -4.45 9.55 -20.25
N GLU A 132 -5.04 10.28 -21.21
CA GLU A 132 -6.39 10.82 -21.09
C GLU A 132 -7.41 9.70 -20.85
N GLY A 133 -7.31 8.59 -21.58
CA GLY A 133 -8.15 7.41 -21.39
C GLY A 133 -8.05 6.84 -19.96
N TRP A 134 -6.86 6.83 -19.36
CA TRP A 134 -6.68 6.38 -17.97
C TRP A 134 -7.27 7.38 -16.97
N VAL A 135 -7.02 8.69 -17.16
CA VAL A 135 -7.57 9.73 -16.27
C VAL A 135 -9.10 9.66 -16.24
N LEU A 136 -9.76 9.54 -17.40
CA LEU A 136 -11.22 9.49 -17.50
C LEU A 136 -11.87 8.30 -16.78
N LYS A 137 -11.15 7.20 -16.64
CA LYS A 137 -11.65 5.99 -15.95
C LYS A 137 -11.07 5.76 -14.55
N THR A 138 -10.23 6.68 -14.04
CA THR A 138 -9.62 6.58 -12.73
C THR A 138 -10.46 7.27 -11.66
N PHE A 139 -10.84 6.53 -10.62
CA PHE A 139 -11.30 7.10 -9.37
C PHE A 139 -10.10 7.33 -8.45
N ASP A 140 -9.70 8.58 -8.32
CA ASP A 140 -8.61 8.97 -7.43
C ASP A 140 -9.13 9.30 -6.04
N VAL A 141 -8.81 8.45 -5.07
CA VAL A 141 -9.28 8.59 -3.68
C VAL A 141 -8.76 9.88 -3.04
N TYR A 142 -7.52 10.29 -3.35
CA TYR A 142 -6.94 11.52 -2.83
C TYR A 142 -7.69 12.75 -3.37
N GLU A 143 -7.90 12.82 -4.68
CA GLU A 143 -8.63 13.93 -5.30
C GLU A 143 -10.08 14.01 -4.82
N ALA A 144 -10.74 12.86 -4.72
CA ALA A 144 -12.09 12.77 -4.18
C ALA A 144 -12.17 13.33 -2.76
N CYS A 145 -11.26 12.98 -1.88
CA CYS A 145 -11.21 13.50 -0.52
C CYS A 145 -10.79 14.97 -0.46
N LYS A 146 -9.92 15.41 -1.36
CA LYS A 146 -9.44 16.80 -1.41
C LYS A 146 -10.54 17.82 -1.75
N LEU A 147 -11.54 17.41 -2.53
CA LEU A 147 -12.73 18.25 -2.77
C LEU A 147 -13.48 18.62 -1.48
N GLY A 148 -13.40 17.75 -0.44
CA GLY A 148 -13.99 18.01 0.88
C GLY A 148 -13.03 18.63 1.89
N LEU A 149 -11.73 18.68 1.57
CA LEU A 149 -10.66 19.14 2.46
C LEU A 149 -9.77 20.15 1.74
N ASN A 150 -9.61 21.32 2.31
CA ASN A 150 -8.59 22.27 1.85
C ASN A 150 -7.23 21.98 2.49
N ALA A 151 -6.79 20.71 2.48
CA ALA A 151 -5.55 20.26 3.09
C ALA A 151 -4.99 19.02 2.38
N THR A 152 -3.67 18.84 2.46
CA THR A 152 -2.99 17.61 2.02
C THR A 152 -3.00 16.57 3.15
N PHE A 153 -3.05 15.30 2.78
CA PHE A 153 -3.01 14.18 3.73
C PHE A 153 -2.34 12.97 3.07
N SER A 154 -1.82 12.08 3.90
CA SER A 154 -1.22 10.82 3.43
C SER A 154 -2.26 9.70 3.37
N LEU A 155 -1.96 8.65 2.60
CA LEU A 155 -2.76 7.43 2.58
C LEU A 155 -2.94 6.87 4.00
N ASN A 156 -1.89 6.84 4.84
CA ASN A 156 -1.99 6.39 6.24
C ASN A 156 -3.02 7.17 7.06
N ARG A 157 -3.10 8.48 6.88
CA ARG A 157 -4.10 9.28 7.60
C ARG A 157 -5.52 8.95 7.15
N LEU A 158 -5.70 8.74 5.84
CA LEU A 158 -6.99 8.31 5.30
C LEU A 158 -7.39 6.95 5.84
N LEU A 159 -6.49 5.96 5.79
CA LEU A 159 -6.73 4.61 6.27
C LEU A 159 -7.08 4.60 7.76
N SER A 160 -6.32 5.31 8.60
CA SER A 160 -6.59 5.44 10.03
C SER A 160 -7.94 6.08 10.32
N ALA A 161 -8.33 7.12 9.57
CA ALA A 161 -9.64 7.77 9.72
C ALA A 161 -10.81 6.83 9.39
N ASN A 162 -10.55 5.79 8.59
CA ASN A 162 -11.55 4.82 8.13
C ASN A 162 -11.44 3.46 8.84
N GLY A 163 -10.60 3.34 9.89
CA GLY A 163 -10.41 2.08 10.62
C GLY A 163 -9.81 0.97 9.77
N LEU A 164 -9.10 1.32 8.70
CA LEU A 164 -8.38 0.39 7.84
C LEU A 164 -6.96 0.21 8.34
N GLU A 165 -6.34 -0.91 7.95
CA GLU A 165 -4.95 -1.21 8.27
C GLU A 165 -4.02 -0.09 7.75
N SER A 166 -3.04 0.31 8.57
CA SER A 166 -2.05 1.30 8.20
C SER A 166 -0.96 0.67 7.34
N LYS A 167 -0.47 1.42 6.35
CA LYS A 167 0.69 0.99 5.57
C LYS A 167 1.99 1.08 6.38
N SER A 168 2.98 0.30 6.02
CA SER A 168 4.33 0.34 6.58
C SER A 168 5.18 1.37 5.82
N GLY A 169 5.66 2.42 6.50
CA GLY A 169 6.63 3.36 5.90
C GLY A 169 6.03 4.57 5.15
N SER A 170 6.86 5.20 4.36
CA SER A 170 6.56 6.41 3.57
C SER A 170 7.21 6.32 2.19
N GLY A 171 6.89 7.22 1.25
CA GLY A 171 7.54 7.26 -0.07
C GLY A 171 9.09 7.36 -0.01
N LEU A 172 9.66 7.99 1.02
CA LEU A 172 11.10 8.00 1.24
C LEU A 172 11.65 6.59 1.57
N HIS A 173 10.84 5.74 2.20
CA HIS A 173 11.22 4.35 2.46
C HIS A 173 11.36 3.56 1.16
N ALA A 174 10.44 3.73 0.21
CA ALA A 174 10.52 3.10 -1.11
C ALA A 174 11.79 3.50 -1.88
N ILE A 175 12.15 4.79 -1.86
CA ILE A 175 13.40 5.27 -2.45
C ILE A 175 14.61 4.58 -1.82
N THR A 176 14.62 4.43 -0.48
CA THR A 176 15.71 3.75 0.25
C THR A 176 15.78 2.27 -0.14
N LEU A 177 14.65 1.57 -0.23
CA LEU A 177 14.60 0.17 -0.65
C LEU A 177 15.15 -0.01 -2.07
N ALA A 178 14.78 0.86 -3.01
CA ALA A 178 15.27 0.83 -4.38
C ALA A 178 16.80 1.05 -4.44
N HIS A 179 17.32 2.07 -3.75
CA HIS A 179 18.76 2.33 -3.68
C HIS A 179 19.54 1.18 -3.05
N SER A 180 18.98 0.54 -2.04
CA SER A 180 19.57 -0.61 -1.36
C SER A 180 19.34 -1.94 -2.11
N ARG A 181 18.71 -1.90 -3.28
CA ARG A 181 18.35 -3.09 -4.09
C ARG A 181 17.53 -4.14 -3.34
N GLN A 182 16.73 -3.71 -2.37
CA GLN A 182 15.81 -4.58 -1.61
C GLN A 182 14.51 -4.76 -2.38
N TRP A 183 14.60 -5.39 -3.56
CA TRP A 183 13.52 -5.46 -4.54
C TRP A 183 12.26 -6.15 -4.03
N ASP A 184 12.41 -7.25 -3.28
CA ASP A 184 11.25 -7.97 -2.73
C ASP A 184 10.51 -7.11 -1.70
N ALA A 185 11.23 -6.38 -0.86
CA ALA A 185 10.65 -5.46 0.11
C ALA A 185 9.97 -4.26 -0.59
N LEU A 186 10.58 -3.73 -1.66
CA LEU A 186 10.00 -2.66 -2.46
C LEU A 186 8.70 -3.11 -3.14
N GLY A 187 8.70 -4.29 -3.76
CA GLY A 187 7.51 -4.86 -4.38
C GLY A 187 6.38 -5.11 -3.39
N ALA A 188 6.71 -5.64 -2.20
CA ALA A 188 5.74 -5.85 -1.13
C ALA A 188 5.16 -4.53 -0.61
N TYR A 189 5.99 -3.48 -0.51
CA TYR A 189 5.57 -2.14 -0.09
C TYR A 189 4.59 -1.52 -1.11
N CYS A 190 4.96 -1.49 -2.40
CA CYS A 190 4.11 -0.99 -3.48
C CYS A 190 2.78 -1.77 -3.55
N MET A 191 2.82 -3.10 -3.45
CA MET A 191 1.62 -3.93 -3.45
C MET A 191 0.73 -3.67 -2.22
N GLN A 192 1.30 -3.42 -1.06
CA GLN A 192 0.54 -3.04 0.14
C GLN A 192 -0.21 -1.74 -0.08
N ASP A 193 0.43 -0.69 -0.62
CA ASP A 193 -0.19 0.59 -0.91
C ASP A 193 -1.32 0.45 -1.94
N THR A 194 -1.08 -0.33 -3.00
CA THR A 194 -2.08 -0.62 -4.04
C THR A 194 -3.30 -1.34 -3.47
N ARG A 195 -3.12 -2.36 -2.63
CA ARG A 195 -4.21 -3.10 -1.97
C ARG A 195 -5.01 -2.21 -1.02
N LEU A 196 -4.33 -1.41 -0.22
CA LEU A 196 -4.99 -0.51 0.73
C LEU A 196 -5.79 0.58 0.02
N THR A 197 -5.29 1.11 -1.09
CA THR A 197 -6.01 2.04 -1.97
C THR A 197 -7.26 1.37 -2.56
N TYR A 198 -7.16 0.13 -3.03
CA TYR A 198 -8.30 -0.64 -3.51
C TYR A 198 -9.37 -0.81 -2.42
N LEU A 199 -8.96 -1.23 -1.20
CA LEU A 199 -9.87 -1.43 -0.08
C LEU A 199 -10.55 -0.12 0.35
N ALA A 200 -9.83 0.99 0.37
CA ALA A 200 -10.41 2.31 0.63
C ALA A 200 -11.48 2.67 -0.41
N THR A 201 -11.21 2.39 -1.69
CA THR A 201 -12.16 2.65 -2.78
C THR A 201 -13.42 1.80 -2.70
N LEU A 202 -13.35 0.62 -2.06
CA LEU A 202 -14.51 -0.25 -1.90
C LEU A 202 -15.48 0.20 -0.79
N GLN A 203 -15.10 1.15 0.05
CA GLN A 203 -16.00 1.66 1.08
C GLN A 203 -17.21 2.36 0.44
N ASP A 204 -18.35 2.34 1.13
CA ASP A 204 -19.55 3.05 0.69
C ASP A 204 -19.45 4.54 0.98
N SER A 205 -18.68 4.87 2.00
CA SER A 205 -18.32 6.22 2.37
C SER A 205 -16.90 6.24 2.90
N ILE A 206 -16.21 7.34 2.68
CA ILE A 206 -14.87 7.57 3.17
C ILE A 206 -14.89 8.72 4.16
N ALA A 207 -14.52 8.46 5.40
CA ALA A 207 -14.32 9.49 6.40
C ALA A 207 -13.08 10.31 6.05
N LEU A 208 -13.24 11.64 6.00
CA LEU A 208 -12.14 12.54 5.68
C LEU A 208 -11.17 12.66 6.87
N PRO A 209 -9.86 12.67 6.63
CA PRO A 209 -8.86 12.78 7.67
C PRO A 209 -8.76 14.22 8.20
N VAL A 210 -9.73 14.66 9.00
CA VAL A 210 -9.78 16.02 9.56
C VAL A 210 -8.76 16.23 10.66
N LEU A 211 -8.23 17.45 10.76
CA LEU A 211 -7.23 17.85 11.75
C LEU A 211 -7.82 18.14 13.15
N SER A 212 -9.13 18.32 13.26
CA SER A 212 -9.82 18.60 14.54
C SER A 212 -10.96 17.63 14.79
N HIS A 213 -11.15 17.26 16.05
CA HIS A 213 -12.20 16.33 16.48
C HIS A 213 -13.64 16.84 16.31
N ALA A 214 -13.84 18.07 15.82
CA ALA A 214 -15.12 18.77 15.86
C ALA A 214 -16.09 18.42 14.71
N SER A 215 -15.65 17.82 13.62
CA SER A 215 -16.58 17.42 12.53
C SER A 215 -16.10 16.17 11.80
N LYS A 216 -16.84 15.09 11.93
CA LYS A 216 -16.66 13.90 11.11
C LYS A 216 -17.24 14.19 9.72
N ARG A 217 -16.39 14.66 8.82
CA ARG A 217 -16.76 14.80 7.40
C ARG A 217 -16.50 13.48 6.68
N GLN A 218 -17.41 13.13 5.79
CA GLN A 218 -17.25 11.95 4.93
C GLN A 218 -17.69 12.27 3.51
N ILE A 219 -17.11 11.59 2.55
CA ILE A 219 -17.60 11.55 1.18
C ILE A 219 -18.37 10.24 0.97
N VAL A 220 -19.46 10.30 0.25
CA VAL A 220 -20.22 9.11 -0.17
C VAL A 220 -19.83 8.78 -1.59
N ILE A 221 -19.50 7.52 -1.84
CA ILE A 221 -19.11 7.03 -3.17
C ILE A 221 -20.31 6.37 -3.80
N ASP A 222 -20.69 6.84 -4.99
CA ASP A 222 -21.65 6.11 -5.80
C ASP A 222 -21.05 4.77 -6.24
N ARG A 223 -21.67 3.70 -5.82
CA ARG A 223 -21.23 2.33 -6.10
C ARG A 223 -21.26 1.96 -7.58
N THR A 224 -22.13 2.60 -8.36
CA THR A 224 -22.32 2.28 -9.77
C THR A 224 -21.29 2.97 -10.66
N THR A 225 -21.12 4.25 -10.46
CA THR A 225 -20.26 5.10 -11.30
C THR A 225 -18.87 5.33 -10.69
N ARG A 226 -18.70 5.11 -9.39
CA ARG A 226 -17.52 5.52 -8.63
C ARG A 226 -17.29 7.03 -8.66
N THR A 227 -18.34 7.80 -8.89
CA THR A 227 -18.32 9.25 -8.79
C THR A 227 -18.64 9.72 -7.39
N LEU A 228 -18.11 10.89 -7.04
CA LEU A 228 -18.48 11.57 -5.81
C LEU A 228 -19.94 11.96 -5.82
N PHE A 229 -20.69 11.51 -4.81
CA PHE A 229 -22.10 11.83 -4.70
C PHE A 229 -22.35 13.00 -3.76
N ARG A 230 -21.58 13.11 -2.66
CA ARG A 230 -21.77 14.15 -1.65
C ARG A 230 -20.57 14.31 -0.73
N VAL A 231 -20.25 15.56 -0.39
CA VAL A 231 -19.37 15.93 0.72
C VAL A 231 -20.25 16.45 1.84
N TRP A 232 -20.14 15.87 3.02
CA TRP A 232 -20.86 16.28 4.22
C TRP A 232 -19.93 16.94 5.23
#